data_85adf99ca754b6d2c67d4774ada46d7f
#
_entry.id   85adf99ca754b6d2c67d4774ada46d7f
#
_cell.length_a   1.000
_cell.length_b   1.000
_cell.length_c   1.000
_cell.angle_alpha   90.00
_cell.angle_beta   90.00
_cell.angle_gamma   90.00
#
_symmetry.space_group_name_H-M   'P 1'
#
loop_
_entity.id
_entity.type
_entity.pdbx_description
1 polymer ?
#
loop_
_entity_poly.entity_id
_entity_poly.type
_entity_poly.pdbx_seq_one_letter_code
_entity_poly.pdbx_strand_id
1 'polypeptide(L)'
;MAINRFDSTLTLDFSHLSVEDIRETTIGFGFGSNIPGVCYRVHRQSNGPLWFSSGAGRYDLQKPFGTLNLALSKETALRESLGNTFINAPGIPASELMNRSVTRIDLIGRYRLADFRYPVGTIAPGDLAVYMPEGYRQTQELAQWVHRIGFEGIIASSRYAGRAGDVLYIFGPAGENADFARLSGSEDALKLGGSIPGSFPRIISDMGEFDFE
;
A
#
# COMPACT_ATOMS: atom_id res chain seq x y z
N MET A 1 4.08 -26.23 10.70
CA MET A 1 4.47 -26.77 9.39
C MET A 1 4.88 -25.59 8.51
N ALA A 2 6.17 -25.34 8.35
CA ALA A 2 6.72 -24.17 7.69
C ALA A 2 6.62 -24.39 6.17
N ILE A 3 5.86 -23.55 5.48
CA ILE A 3 5.86 -23.51 4.02
C ILE A 3 7.01 -22.59 3.60
N ASN A 4 8.21 -23.18 3.56
CA ASN A 4 9.36 -22.60 2.88
C ASN A 4 9.41 -23.20 1.48
N ARG A 5 8.81 -22.53 0.51
CA ARG A 5 9.13 -22.66 -0.91
C ARG A 5 8.91 -21.30 -1.56
N PHE A 6 9.88 -20.42 -1.39
CA PHE A 6 10.08 -19.34 -2.34
C PHE A 6 10.71 -20.00 -3.58
N ASP A 7 9.91 -20.28 -4.57
CA ASP A 7 10.42 -20.63 -5.88
C ASP A 7 11.01 -19.35 -6.48
N SER A 8 12.36 -19.25 -6.45
CA SER A 8 13.12 -18.07 -6.88
C SER A 8 13.08 -17.84 -8.40
N THR A 9 12.18 -18.52 -9.12
CA THR A 9 12.09 -18.48 -10.58
C THR A 9 10.76 -17.96 -11.12
N LEU A 10 9.85 -17.46 -10.26
CA LEU A 10 8.58 -16.92 -10.75
C LEU A 10 8.83 -15.61 -11.51
N THR A 11 8.97 -15.70 -12.82
CA THR A 11 8.96 -14.56 -13.72
C THR A 11 7.52 -14.32 -14.15
N LEU A 12 6.95 -13.18 -13.77
CA LEU A 12 5.62 -12.78 -14.22
C LEU A 12 5.72 -12.35 -15.69
N ASP A 13 5.02 -13.05 -16.56
CA ASP A 13 4.94 -12.70 -17.99
C ASP A 13 3.69 -11.86 -18.24
N PHE A 14 3.87 -10.59 -18.55
CA PHE A 14 2.80 -9.64 -18.88
C PHE A 14 2.59 -9.48 -20.39
N SER A 15 3.37 -10.16 -21.24
CA SER A 15 3.34 -9.97 -22.69
C SER A 15 2.00 -10.35 -23.34
N HIS A 16 1.24 -11.18 -22.67
CA HIS A 16 -0.05 -11.68 -23.14
C HIS A 16 -1.26 -10.94 -22.55
N LEU A 17 -1.03 -9.96 -21.65
CA LEU A 17 -2.13 -9.23 -21.02
C LEU A 17 -2.77 -8.24 -21.99
N SER A 18 -4.09 -8.27 -22.04
CA SER A 18 -4.94 -7.29 -22.72
C SER A 18 -5.69 -6.42 -21.72
N VAL A 19 -6.31 -5.36 -22.18
CA VAL A 19 -7.15 -4.49 -21.34
C VAL A 19 -8.34 -5.26 -20.76
N GLU A 20 -8.85 -6.22 -21.51
CA GLU A 20 -9.99 -7.07 -21.14
C GLU A 20 -9.68 -8.03 -19.99
N ASP A 21 -8.40 -8.34 -19.77
CA ASP A 21 -7.95 -9.18 -18.64
C ASP A 21 -8.01 -8.44 -17.32
N ILE A 22 -8.17 -7.11 -17.33
CA ILE A 22 -8.18 -6.28 -16.14
C ILE A 22 -9.61 -5.98 -15.71
N ARG A 23 -9.95 -6.44 -14.51
CA ARG A 23 -11.16 -5.96 -13.86
C ARG A 23 -10.99 -4.51 -13.44
N GLU A 24 -11.99 -3.69 -13.79
CA GLU A 24 -12.02 -2.29 -13.41
C GLU A 24 -12.85 -2.05 -12.16
N THR A 25 -12.42 -1.11 -11.33
CA THR A 25 -13.21 -0.53 -10.25
C THR A 25 -12.98 0.98 -10.17
N THR A 26 -13.85 1.69 -9.47
CA THR A 26 -13.72 3.14 -9.29
C THR A 26 -13.78 3.52 -7.82
N ILE A 27 -12.91 4.46 -7.43
CA ILE A 27 -12.90 5.05 -6.10
C ILE A 27 -13.13 6.56 -6.18
N GLY A 28 -13.84 7.12 -5.22
CA GLY A 28 -14.09 8.56 -5.13
C GLY A 28 -15.42 8.89 -4.46
N PHE A 29 -15.79 10.17 -4.54
CA PHE A 29 -17.10 10.64 -4.10
C PHE A 29 -18.02 10.86 -5.29
N GLY A 30 -19.31 10.56 -5.08
CA GLY A 30 -20.35 10.82 -6.06
C GLY A 30 -20.93 9.57 -6.72
N PHE A 31 -21.84 9.82 -7.66
CA PHE A 31 -22.59 8.77 -8.33
C PHE A 31 -21.69 7.91 -9.21
N GLY A 32 -21.81 6.60 -9.10
CA GLY A 32 -21.05 5.62 -9.90
C GLY A 32 -19.66 5.25 -9.35
N SER A 33 -19.29 5.68 -8.14
CA SER A 33 -18.11 5.13 -7.46
C SER A 33 -18.45 3.84 -6.75
N ASN A 34 -17.62 2.81 -6.95
CA ASN A 34 -17.77 1.50 -6.29
C ASN A 34 -17.23 1.51 -4.85
N ILE A 35 -16.26 2.38 -4.58
CA ILE A 35 -15.57 2.50 -3.31
C ILE A 35 -15.60 3.97 -2.87
N PRO A 36 -15.94 4.27 -1.60
CA PRO A 36 -15.87 5.63 -1.07
C PRO A 36 -14.45 6.19 -1.14
N GLY A 37 -14.31 7.48 -1.46
CA GLY A 37 -13.02 8.15 -1.62
C GLY A 37 -12.30 8.50 -0.32
N VAL A 38 -12.59 7.79 0.78
CA VAL A 38 -11.93 7.97 2.09
C VAL A 38 -10.79 6.98 2.23
N CYS A 39 -9.58 7.48 2.43
CA CYS A 39 -8.38 6.69 2.54
C CYS A 39 -7.52 7.13 3.74
N TYR A 40 -6.51 6.35 4.03
CA TYR A 40 -5.56 6.62 5.12
C TYR A 40 -4.13 6.40 4.64
N ARG A 41 -3.22 7.22 5.14
CA ARG A 41 -1.79 7.05 4.91
C ARG A 41 -1.01 7.27 6.18
N VAL A 42 -0.04 6.39 6.41
CA VAL A 42 1.02 6.63 7.38
C VAL A 42 2.19 7.27 6.65
N HIS A 43 2.67 8.37 7.17
CA HIS A 43 3.81 9.08 6.61
C HIS A 43 4.71 9.63 7.72
N ARG A 44 5.99 9.85 7.40
CA ARG A 44 6.90 10.58 8.29
C ARG A 44 6.56 12.06 8.27
N GLN A 45 6.80 12.75 9.37
CA GLN A 45 6.55 14.21 9.44
C GLN A 45 7.39 15.00 8.42
N SER A 46 8.54 14.47 8.01
CA SER A 46 9.40 15.09 7.00
C SER A 46 8.84 15.02 5.57
N ASN A 47 7.93 14.09 5.29
CA ASN A 47 7.30 13.94 3.98
C ASN A 47 5.80 14.14 4.13
N GLY A 48 5.22 14.99 3.32
CA GLY A 48 3.78 15.24 3.34
C GLY A 48 2.95 13.98 3.04
N PRO A 49 1.68 13.95 3.48
CA PRO A 49 0.80 12.79 3.24
C PRO A 49 0.46 12.59 1.76
N LEU A 50 0.66 13.59 0.90
CA LEU A 50 0.36 13.56 -0.53
C LEU A 50 1.63 13.44 -1.40
N TRP A 51 2.68 12.86 -0.87
CA TRP A 51 3.92 12.60 -1.59
C TRP A 51 3.80 11.36 -2.47
N PHE A 52 3.90 11.54 -3.79
CA PHE A 52 3.93 10.48 -4.79
C PHE A 52 5.38 9.98 -4.94
N SER A 53 5.63 8.75 -4.48
CA SER A 53 6.95 8.11 -4.59
C SER A 53 7.22 7.59 -5.99
N SER A 54 8.50 7.47 -6.34
CA SER A 54 8.90 6.96 -7.64
C SER A 54 10.08 5.99 -7.49
N GLY A 55 9.89 4.78 -7.96
CA GLY A 55 10.94 3.77 -8.14
C GLY A 55 11.29 2.89 -6.93
N ALA A 56 10.74 3.13 -5.72
CA ALA A 56 11.07 2.35 -4.51
C ALA A 56 9.98 1.37 -4.05
N GLY A 57 8.72 1.68 -4.30
CA GLY A 57 7.58 0.87 -3.88
C GLY A 57 7.16 -0.17 -4.91
N ARG A 58 6.30 -1.10 -4.47
CA ARG A 58 5.85 -2.26 -5.26
C ARG A 58 5.22 -1.90 -6.60
N TYR A 59 4.44 -0.85 -6.67
CA TYR A 59 3.79 -0.36 -7.89
C TYR A 59 4.19 1.08 -8.21
N ASP A 60 5.39 1.49 -7.79
CA ASP A 60 5.85 2.83 -8.10
C ASP A 60 6.09 3.01 -9.58
N LEU A 61 5.58 4.11 -10.11
CA LEU A 61 5.93 4.57 -11.44
C LEU A 61 7.33 5.21 -11.44
N GLN A 62 7.95 5.24 -12.61
CA GLN A 62 9.19 5.98 -12.81
C GLN A 62 8.92 7.46 -13.10
N LYS A 63 9.87 8.32 -12.71
CA LYS A 63 9.83 9.75 -13.06
C LYS A 63 9.56 9.97 -14.55
N PRO A 64 8.76 10.96 -14.94
CA PRO A 64 8.25 12.08 -14.11
C PRO A 64 7.01 11.73 -13.28
N PHE A 65 6.51 10.50 -13.35
CA PHE A 65 5.37 10.03 -12.58
C PHE A 65 5.79 9.44 -11.24
N GLY A 66 4.82 9.27 -10.37
CA GLY A 66 4.95 8.63 -9.08
C GLY A 66 3.66 7.94 -8.67
N THR A 67 3.68 7.33 -7.50
CA THR A 67 2.56 6.56 -6.96
C THR A 67 2.31 6.96 -5.52
N LEU A 68 1.06 7.28 -5.21
CA LEU A 68 0.59 7.53 -3.86
C LEU A 68 -0.01 6.24 -3.31
N ASN A 69 0.66 5.68 -2.29
CA ASN A 69 0.18 4.47 -1.61
C ASN A 69 -0.76 4.87 -0.46
N LEU A 70 -1.99 4.38 -0.51
CA LEU A 70 -3.07 4.64 0.45
C LEU A 70 -3.69 3.32 0.91
N ALA A 71 -4.36 3.33 2.04
CA ALA A 71 -5.14 2.18 2.52
C ALA A 71 -6.59 2.56 2.81
N LEU A 72 -7.51 1.61 2.74
CA LEU A 72 -8.92 1.86 3.04
C LEU A 72 -9.22 1.84 4.55
N SER A 73 -8.26 1.46 5.39
CA SER A 73 -8.39 1.55 6.85
C SER A 73 -7.09 2.03 7.50
N LYS A 74 -7.19 2.61 8.69
CA LYS A 74 -6.05 3.05 9.49
C LYS A 74 -5.13 1.88 9.85
N GLU A 75 -5.72 0.75 10.21
CA GLU A 75 -4.97 -0.46 10.56
C GLU A 75 -4.16 -0.96 9.36
N THR A 76 -4.76 -1.05 8.19
CA THR A 76 -4.05 -1.44 6.96
C THR A 76 -2.93 -0.46 6.63
N ALA A 77 -3.16 0.86 6.80
CA ALA A 77 -2.12 1.87 6.60
C ALA A 77 -0.92 1.68 7.53
N LEU A 78 -1.16 1.37 8.82
CA LEU A 78 -0.10 1.05 9.77
C LEU A 78 0.67 -0.20 9.37
N ARG A 79 -0.01 -1.28 9.03
CA ARG A 79 0.60 -2.55 8.62
C ARG A 79 1.48 -2.37 7.37
N GLU A 80 0.99 -1.67 6.37
CA GLU A 80 1.75 -1.35 5.14
C GLU A 80 2.99 -0.49 5.43
N SER A 81 2.90 0.46 6.35
CA SER A 81 4.02 1.33 6.71
C SER A 81 5.13 0.61 7.49
N LEU A 82 4.78 -0.42 8.23
CA LEU A 82 5.71 -1.25 9.00
C LEU A 82 6.32 -2.36 8.14
N GLY A 83 5.60 -2.80 7.11
CA GLY A 83 6.11 -3.74 6.13
C GLY A 83 6.69 -5.02 6.75
N ASN A 84 7.96 -5.30 6.45
CA ASN A 84 8.63 -6.51 6.91
C ASN A 84 8.87 -6.54 8.43
N THR A 85 8.97 -5.39 9.10
CA THR A 85 9.07 -5.32 10.56
C THR A 85 7.87 -5.98 11.20
N PHE A 86 6.68 -5.75 10.64
CA PHE A 86 5.44 -6.35 11.12
C PHE A 86 5.42 -7.89 11.05
N ILE A 87 6.03 -8.47 10.01
CA ILE A 87 6.01 -9.94 9.80
C ILE A 87 7.07 -10.65 10.65
N ASN A 88 8.23 -10.02 10.80
CA ASN A 88 9.44 -10.69 11.29
C ASN A 88 9.74 -10.41 12.77
N ALA A 89 9.08 -9.43 13.37
CA ALA A 89 9.34 -9.07 14.77
C ALA A 89 8.28 -9.66 15.72
N PRO A 90 8.70 -10.11 16.93
CA PRO A 90 7.76 -10.52 17.97
C PRO A 90 6.92 -9.37 18.53
N GLY A 91 7.34 -8.15 18.28
CA GLY A 91 6.66 -6.90 18.57
C GLY A 91 7.18 -5.78 17.70
N ILE A 92 6.52 -4.63 17.74
CA ILE A 92 6.91 -3.46 16.96
C ILE A 92 7.67 -2.49 17.86
N PRO A 93 8.95 -2.18 17.56
CA PRO A 93 9.68 -1.15 18.29
C PRO A 93 8.94 0.19 18.23
N ALA A 94 8.82 0.88 19.36
CA ALA A 94 8.12 2.18 19.40
C ALA A 94 8.77 3.20 18.45
N SER A 95 10.10 3.15 18.26
CA SER A 95 10.84 3.98 17.30
C SER A 95 10.35 3.88 15.88
N GLU A 96 9.81 2.73 15.46
CA GLU A 96 9.24 2.55 14.12
C GLU A 96 7.98 3.38 13.89
N LEU A 97 7.27 3.73 14.96
CA LEU A 97 6.05 4.55 14.91
C LEU A 97 6.28 6.00 15.32
N MET A 98 7.38 6.28 16.04
CA MET A 98 7.76 7.65 16.41
C MET A 98 7.96 8.52 15.18
N ASN A 99 7.51 9.78 15.25
CA ASN A 99 7.58 10.75 14.14
C ASN A 99 6.80 10.33 12.88
N ARG A 100 5.86 9.41 13.01
CA ARG A 100 4.88 9.08 11.96
C ARG A 100 3.49 9.54 12.36
N SER A 101 2.74 9.95 11.37
CA SER A 101 1.33 10.33 11.51
C SER A 101 0.48 9.49 10.59
N VAL A 102 -0.74 9.19 11.04
CA VAL A 102 -1.79 8.59 10.22
C VAL A 102 -2.73 9.69 9.80
N THR A 103 -2.76 10.01 8.52
CA THR A 103 -3.61 11.07 7.98
C THR A 103 -4.77 10.47 7.21
N ARG A 104 -5.97 10.97 7.49
CA ARG A 104 -7.16 10.72 6.69
C ARG A 104 -7.11 11.60 5.44
N ILE A 105 -7.34 10.97 4.29
CA ILE A 105 -7.27 11.57 2.97
C ILE A 105 -8.61 11.36 2.27
N ASP A 106 -9.28 12.45 1.93
CA ASP A 106 -10.51 12.44 1.16
C ASP A 106 -10.16 12.82 -0.29
N LEU A 107 -10.20 11.83 -1.20
CA LEU A 107 -9.82 12.00 -2.61
C LEU A 107 -10.71 13.03 -3.30
N ILE A 108 -10.12 13.96 -4.06
CA ILE A 108 -10.88 14.88 -4.91
C ILE A 108 -11.07 14.21 -6.27
N GLY A 109 -12.32 14.02 -6.67
CA GLY A 109 -12.63 13.37 -7.93
C GLY A 109 -12.90 11.88 -7.82
N ARG A 110 -12.87 11.23 -8.97
CA ARG A 110 -13.13 9.80 -9.15
C ARG A 110 -12.02 9.20 -10.00
N TYR A 111 -11.47 8.10 -9.52
CA TYR A 111 -10.32 7.45 -10.14
C TYR A 111 -10.69 6.06 -10.65
N ARG A 112 -10.30 5.76 -11.86
CA ARG A 112 -10.45 4.48 -12.53
C ARG A 112 -9.26 3.59 -12.19
N LEU A 113 -9.49 2.47 -11.48
CA LEU A 113 -8.46 1.59 -10.95
C LEU A 113 -8.49 0.22 -11.60
N ALA A 114 -7.31 -0.33 -11.86
CA ALA A 114 -7.13 -1.74 -12.15
C ALA A 114 -7.27 -2.55 -10.85
N ASP A 115 -8.18 -3.53 -10.82
CA ASP A 115 -8.52 -4.27 -9.60
C ASP A 115 -7.74 -5.59 -9.51
N PHE A 116 -6.57 -5.52 -8.88
CA PHE A 116 -5.68 -6.66 -8.65
C PHE A 116 -6.02 -7.50 -7.41
N ARG A 117 -7.19 -7.29 -6.82
CA ARG A 117 -7.77 -8.22 -5.84
C ARG A 117 -8.31 -9.48 -6.53
N TYR A 118 -8.43 -9.43 -7.84
CA TYR A 118 -8.86 -10.50 -8.74
C TYR A 118 -7.71 -10.90 -9.66
N PRO A 119 -7.75 -12.10 -10.26
CA PRO A 119 -6.76 -12.51 -11.24
C PRO A 119 -6.66 -11.53 -12.41
N VAL A 120 -5.45 -11.34 -12.92
CA VAL A 120 -5.15 -10.55 -14.11
C VAL A 120 -4.65 -11.51 -15.17
N GLY A 121 -5.52 -11.90 -16.10
CA GLY A 121 -5.26 -13.02 -16.98
C GLY A 121 -5.00 -14.31 -16.19
N THR A 122 -3.84 -14.91 -16.34
CA THR A 122 -3.40 -16.10 -15.61
C THR A 122 -2.70 -15.82 -14.28
N ILE A 123 -2.43 -14.54 -13.97
CA ILE A 123 -1.68 -14.12 -12.78
C ILE A 123 -2.62 -14.00 -11.59
N ALA A 124 -2.38 -14.79 -10.55
CA ALA A 124 -3.17 -14.73 -9.33
C ALA A 124 -2.77 -13.51 -8.45
N PRO A 125 -3.70 -12.95 -7.66
CA PRO A 125 -3.38 -11.84 -6.74
C PRO A 125 -2.24 -12.17 -5.77
N GLY A 126 -2.10 -13.43 -5.38
CA GLY A 126 -1.01 -13.90 -4.52
C GLY A 126 0.37 -13.74 -5.16
N ASP A 127 0.50 -13.96 -6.47
CA ASP A 127 1.75 -13.82 -7.20
C ASP A 127 2.23 -12.37 -7.21
N LEU A 128 1.29 -11.42 -7.29
CA LEU A 128 1.57 -9.98 -7.23
C LEU A 128 1.97 -9.50 -5.82
N ALA A 129 1.67 -10.27 -4.79
CA ALA A 129 2.01 -9.95 -3.41
C ALA A 129 3.42 -10.42 -3.00
N VAL A 130 4.04 -11.31 -3.76
CA VAL A 130 5.35 -11.89 -3.44
C VAL A 130 6.44 -10.82 -3.59
N TYR A 131 7.36 -10.77 -2.60
CA TYR A 131 8.58 -10.00 -2.72
C TYR A 131 9.61 -10.84 -3.50
N MET A 132 10.05 -10.32 -4.63
CA MET A 132 11.08 -10.96 -5.45
C MET A 132 12.49 -10.53 -4.98
N PRO A 133 13.51 -11.41 -5.11
CA PRO A 133 14.90 -11.05 -4.75
C PRO A 133 15.43 -9.82 -5.47
N GLU A 134 15.00 -9.59 -6.70
CA GLU A 134 15.30 -8.40 -7.52
C GLU A 134 14.47 -7.15 -7.13
N GLY A 135 13.70 -7.22 -6.07
CA GLY A 135 12.82 -6.16 -5.61
C GLY A 135 11.47 -6.16 -6.34
N TYR A 136 10.97 -4.97 -6.66
CA TYR A 136 9.63 -4.78 -7.21
C TYR A 136 9.61 -4.53 -8.74
N ARG A 137 10.68 -4.85 -9.47
CA ARG A 137 10.78 -4.52 -10.89
C ARG A 137 9.58 -4.99 -11.71
N GLN A 138 9.16 -6.24 -11.52
CA GLN A 138 8.05 -6.81 -12.30
C GLN A 138 6.72 -6.11 -12.01
N THR A 139 6.40 -5.86 -10.74
CA THR A 139 5.17 -5.15 -10.37
C THR A 139 5.20 -3.68 -10.77
N GLN A 140 6.38 -3.07 -10.85
CA GLN A 140 6.56 -1.71 -11.39
C GLN A 140 6.35 -1.68 -12.91
N GLU A 141 6.87 -2.67 -13.65
CA GLU A 141 6.62 -2.82 -15.09
C GLU A 141 5.12 -3.01 -15.37
N LEU A 142 4.43 -3.82 -14.56
CA LEU A 142 2.97 -3.96 -14.61
C LEU A 142 2.26 -2.63 -14.33
N ALA A 143 2.67 -1.89 -13.31
CA ALA A 143 2.09 -0.58 -12.99
C ALA A 143 2.26 0.42 -14.14
N GLN A 144 3.43 0.44 -14.78
CA GLN A 144 3.69 1.28 -15.94
C GLN A 144 2.79 0.89 -17.13
N TRP A 145 2.59 -0.40 -17.36
CA TRP A 145 1.69 -0.87 -18.40
C TRP A 145 0.25 -0.47 -18.11
N VAL A 146 -0.24 -0.70 -16.89
CA VAL A 146 -1.59 -0.29 -16.43
C VAL A 146 -1.80 1.23 -16.62
N HIS A 147 -0.80 2.03 -16.26
CA HIS A 147 -0.86 3.48 -16.46
C HIS A 147 -0.94 3.86 -17.94
N ARG A 148 -0.15 3.21 -18.80
CA ARG A 148 -0.15 3.47 -20.26
C ARG A 148 -1.50 3.15 -20.92
N ILE A 149 -2.23 2.15 -20.45
CA ILE A 149 -3.55 1.81 -20.98
C ILE A 149 -4.69 2.63 -20.35
N GLY A 150 -4.36 3.65 -19.56
CA GLY A 150 -5.27 4.71 -19.12
C GLY A 150 -5.95 4.48 -17.78
N PHE A 151 -5.46 3.54 -16.94
CA PHE A 151 -5.88 3.50 -15.54
C PHE A 151 -5.16 4.57 -14.73
N GLU A 152 -5.86 5.12 -13.73
CA GLU A 152 -5.36 6.16 -12.83
C GLU A 152 -4.76 5.57 -11.56
N GLY A 153 -4.76 4.24 -11.44
CA GLY A 153 -4.18 3.54 -10.30
C GLY A 153 -4.51 2.06 -10.26
N ILE A 154 -4.10 1.44 -9.17
CA ILE A 154 -4.31 0.03 -8.87
C ILE A 154 -4.95 -0.09 -7.48
N ILE A 155 -5.88 -1.03 -7.32
CA ILE A 155 -6.30 -1.53 -6.01
C ILE A 155 -5.86 -2.98 -5.86
N ALA A 156 -5.26 -3.32 -4.73
CA ALA A 156 -4.79 -4.68 -4.45
C ALA A 156 -5.02 -5.04 -2.98
N SER A 157 -5.04 -6.32 -2.66
CA SER A 157 -5.03 -6.77 -1.28
C SER A 157 -3.68 -6.50 -0.63
N SER A 158 -3.72 -6.02 0.62
CA SER A 158 -2.53 -5.85 1.43
C SER A 158 -1.90 -7.20 1.75
N ARG A 159 -0.61 -7.35 1.55
CA ARG A 159 0.12 -8.55 1.99
C ARG A 159 0.35 -8.60 3.49
N TYR A 160 0.18 -7.47 4.19
CA TYR A 160 0.41 -7.34 5.63
C TYR A 160 -0.89 -7.36 6.46
N ALA A 161 -2.04 -7.10 5.85
CA ALA A 161 -3.34 -7.12 6.50
C ALA A 161 -4.20 -8.35 6.13
N GLY A 162 -3.68 -9.23 5.29
CA GLY A 162 -4.41 -10.40 4.79
C GLY A 162 -5.60 -9.98 3.91
N ARG A 163 -6.62 -10.86 3.82
CA ARG A 163 -7.80 -10.63 2.96
C ARG A 163 -8.69 -9.46 3.40
N ALA A 164 -8.47 -8.92 4.60
CA ALA A 164 -9.31 -7.86 5.16
C ALA A 164 -8.82 -6.44 4.86
N GLY A 165 -7.66 -6.30 4.22
CA GLY A 165 -7.06 -4.99 3.98
C GLY A 165 -6.79 -4.72 2.51
N ASP A 166 -7.38 -3.64 1.98
CA ASP A 166 -7.13 -3.19 0.63
C ASP A 166 -6.22 -1.96 0.62
N VAL A 167 -5.33 -1.91 -0.35
CA VAL A 167 -4.38 -0.82 -0.61
C VAL A 167 -4.63 -0.26 -2.00
N LEU A 168 -4.44 1.04 -2.10
CA LEU A 168 -4.57 1.80 -3.32
C LEU A 168 -3.22 2.37 -3.72
N TYR A 169 -2.94 2.31 -4.99
CA TYR A 169 -1.75 2.86 -5.62
C TYR A 169 -2.22 3.84 -6.69
N ILE A 170 -2.38 5.12 -6.32
CA ILE A 170 -2.88 6.14 -7.24
C ILE A 170 -1.70 6.76 -7.99
N PHE A 171 -1.85 6.89 -9.30
CA PHE A 171 -0.81 7.42 -10.19
C PHE A 171 -0.95 8.94 -10.33
N GLY A 172 0.19 9.64 -10.41
CA GLY A 172 0.23 11.08 -10.57
C GLY A 172 1.65 11.59 -10.80
N PRO A 173 1.86 12.91 -10.86
CA PRO A 173 3.22 13.48 -10.91
C PRO A 173 4.02 13.10 -9.67
N ALA A 174 5.32 12.81 -9.83
CA ALA A 174 6.19 12.50 -8.70
C ALA A 174 6.41 13.72 -7.80
N GLY A 175 6.43 13.51 -6.47
CA GLY A 175 6.59 14.56 -5.48
C GLY A 175 5.30 14.89 -4.73
N GLU A 176 5.28 16.04 -4.04
CA GLU A 176 4.10 16.53 -3.33
C GLU A 176 3.05 17.07 -4.31
N ASN A 177 1.78 16.67 -4.11
CA ASN A 177 0.66 17.11 -4.94
C ASN A 177 -0.54 17.47 -4.05
N ALA A 178 -0.62 18.71 -3.64
CA ALA A 178 -1.63 19.21 -2.71
C ALA A 178 -3.06 19.24 -3.28
N ASP A 179 -3.20 19.34 -4.61
CA ASP A 179 -4.50 19.47 -5.27
C ASP A 179 -5.22 18.12 -5.45
N PHE A 180 -4.56 17.03 -5.09
CA PHE A 180 -5.03 15.66 -5.30
C PHE A 180 -6.15 15.26 -4.33
N ALA A 181 -6.09 15.73 -3.07
CA ALA A 181 -7.02 15.32 -2.02
C ALA A 181 -7.16 16.39 -0.93
N ARG A 182 -8.22 16.26 -0.14
CA ARG A 182 -8.39 17.02 1.10
C ARG A 182 -7.89 16.20 2.27
N LEU A 183 -7.16 16.86 3.17
CA LEU A 183 -6.71 16.25 4.41
C LEU A 183 -7.74 16.56 5.50
N SER A 184 -8.29 15.54 6.14
CA SER A 184 -9.38 15.70 7.13
C SER A 184 -9.01 15.14 8.49
N GLY A 185 -7.81 15.39 8.94
CA GLY A 185 -7.32 15.04 10.26
C GLY A 185 -6.10 14.13 10.21
N SER A 186 -5.27 14.26 11.22
CA SER A 186 -4.07 13.46 11.40
C SER A 186 -3.96 13.06 12.87
N GLU A 187 -3.50 11.86 13.13
CA GLU A 187 -3.28 11.34 14.48
C GLU A 187 -1.90 10.68 14.58
N ASP A 188 -1.38 10.62 15.77
CA ASP A 188 -0.09 10.01 16.07
C ASP A 188 -0.14 8.49 15.83
N ALA A 189 0.82 7.96 15.06
CA ALA A 189 0.85 6.55 14.67
C ALA A 189 1.15 5.63 15.87
N LEU A 190 1.96 6.08 16.83
CA LEU A 190 2.27 5.31 18.03
C LEU A 190 1.04 5.16 18.92
N LYS A 191 0.31 6.26 19.14
CA LYS A 191 -0.95 6.25 19.91
C LYS A 191 -2.00 5.37 19.25
N LEU A 192 -2.16 5.47 17.93
CA LEU A 192 -3.11 4.64 17.19
C LEU A 192 -2.73 3.16 17.27
N GLY A 193 -1.46 2.81 17.05
CA GLY A 193 -0.98 1.42 17.13
C GLY A 193 -1.25 0.78 18.48
N GLY A 194 -1.09 1.53 19.57
CA GLY A 194 -1.41 1.07 20.92
C GLY A 194 -2.92 0.88 21.19
N SER A 195 -3.79 1.44 20.36
CA SER A 195 -5.24 1.34 20.50
C SER A 195 -5.91 0.26 19.62
N ILE A 196 -5.18 -0.36 18.70
CA ILE A 196 -5.73 -1.40 17.81
C ILE A 196 -5.84 -2.72 18.58
N PRO A 197 -7.06 -3.30 18.74
CA PRO A 197 -7.22 -4.51 19.51
C PRO A 197 -6.73 -5.76 18.79
N GLY A 198 -6.19 -6.69 19.56
CA GLY A 198 -6.06 -8.13 19.29
C GLY A 198 -5.12 -8.60 18.20
N SER A 199 -5.20 -8.10 16.99
CA SER A 199 -4.44 -8.62 15.83
C SER A 199 -3.23 -7.77 15.44
N PHE A 200 -3.06 -6.62 16.06
CA PHE A 200 -1.89 -5.77 15.85
C PHE A 200 -0.79 -6.20 16.83
N PRO A 201 0.47 -6.39 16.40
CA PRO A 201 1.55 -6.77 17.29
C PRO A 201 1.74 -5.79 18.44
N ARG A 202 2.12 -6.31 19.59
CA ARG A 202 2.43 -5.48 20.75
C ARG A 202 3.53 -4.47 20.41
N ILE A 203 3.32 -3.21 20.79
CA ILE A 203 4.38 -2.20 20.72
C ILE A 203 5.31 -2.42 21.90
N ILE A 204 6.59 -2.56 21.63
CA ILE A 204 7.64 -2.76 22.63
C ILE A 204 8.51 -1.51 22.74
N SER A 205 8.98 -1.23 23.94
CA SER A 205 10.01 -0.22 24.19
C SER A 205 11.29 -0.59 23.44
N ASP A 206 11.96 0.37 22.82
CA ASP A 206 13.25 0.13 22.15
C ASP A 206 14.38 -0.20 23.13
N MET A 207 14.16 0.10 24.40
CA MET A 207 15.16 -0.17 25.45
C MET A 207 15.11 -1.63 25.97
N GLY A 208 14.24 -2.46 25.39
CA GLY A 208 14.01 -3.81 25.90
C GLY A 208 13.35 -3.78 27.29
N GLU A 209 12.43 -4.70 27.57
CA GLU A 209 12.17 -5.06 28.97
C GLU A 209 13.41 -5.79 29.46
N PHE A 210 14.39 -5.07 30.01
CA PHE A 210 15.33 -5.66 30.91
C PHE A 210 14.56 -5.90 32.20
N ASP A 211 14.11 -7.13 32.41
CA ASP A 211 13.76 -7.61 33.73
C ASP A 211 15.05 -7.52 34.56
N PHE A 212 15.16 -6.50 35.36
CA PHE A 212 16.11 -6.48 36.47
C PHE A 212 15.46 -7.35 37.55
N GLU A 213 15.93 -8.61 37.62
CA GLU A 213 15.81 -9.37 38.85
C GLU A 213 16.68 -8.75 39.98
#